data_7ecf47db04273473bae81b0c158942d1
#
_entry.id   7ecf47db04273473bae81b0c158942d1
#
_cell.length_a   1.000
_cell.length_b   1.000
_cell.length_c   1.000
_cell.angle_alpha   90.00
_cell.angle_beta   90.00
_cell.angle_gamma   90.00
#
_symmetry.space_group_name_H-M   'P 1'
#
loop_
_entity.id
_entity.type
_entity.pdbx_description
1 polymer ?
#
loop_
_entity_poly.entity_id
_entity_poly.type
_entity_poly.pdbx_seq_one_letter_code
_entity_poly.pdbx_strand_id
1 'polypeptide(L)'
;MAEDSKEYGDSAGIESKLNEIDGSFPERKRQIRELYNLIGEPEERHGSSIFIYGGPSTGKSSITKTMLRKLNIKHAFVNLTECYTSKILFESILNKLSDHKIDPSVGQPYAKCDNVMDFVLHLQNIHNGHDLNGTFIVLDNAEKLRTMEFNLLPVFLRFREVSELSISVIFITELPFQKFYGKQGLEEPIKIYFPQYNKDELLNILAGDVHHAKQMVLNNYDELLDFDGEFYRNYVNVFLSVFYRVCRDLSELRYMSRINFLKYCEPIMNKETPISDSMALFRKVAPTLRSSLEVLYLRIADDRTPSEAGKQSVGLLLSKENVAKTLELPFYAKYLLIAAFLASYNPAKDDKRFFVKFHGKKIKTKKDIKMKSKVSEQLNTQLGPKPFSLDRLLAIFYAILDENIGFNNNLLVQLSSLVELQLLSSLSDSYVLDGHKYKCNVNFDFIQTVSKMVGFSIRKYLSDFSHM
;
A
#
# COMPACT_ATOMS: atom_id res chain seq x y z
N MET A 1 17.19 -37.86 -37.31
CA MET A 1 18.03 -38.13 -36.11
C MET A 1 18.88 -36.94 -35.62
N ALA A 2 19.07 -35.87 -36.37
CA ALA A 2 19.81 -34.69 -35.91
C ALA A 2 18.87 -33.54 -35.42
N GLU A 3 17.61 -33.57 -35.77
CA GLU A 3 16.61 -32.59 -35.35
C GLU A 3 16.05 -32.92 -33.94
N ASP A 4 15.84 -34.22 -33.63
CA ASP A 4 15.33 -34.65 -32.31
C ASP A 4 16.32 -34.41 -31.13
N SER A 5 17.62 -34.31 -31.42
CA SER A 5 18.64 -34.08 -30.40
C SER A 5 18.79 -32.60 -30.01
N LYS A 6 18.32 -31.66 -30.85
CA LYS A 6 18.29 -30.22 -30.49
C LYS A 6 17.10 -29.85 -29.60
N GLU A 7 15.91 -30.41 -29.86
CA GLU A 7 14.72 -30.17 -29.02
C GLU A 7 14.90 -30.62 -27.55
N TYR A 8 15.59 -31.76 -27.34
CA TYR A 8 15.88 -32.26 -25.97
C TYR A 8 16.93 -31.45 -25.21
N GLY A 9 17.85 -30.79 -25.93
CA GLY A 9 18.89 -29.95 -25.32
C GLY A 9 18.36 -28.59 -24.85
N ASP A 10 17.45 -28.00 -25.60
CA ASP A 10 16.88 -26.65 -25.31
C ASP A 10 15.86 -26.73 -24.17
N SER A 11 15.05 -27.78 -24.10
CA SER A 11 14.07 -27.96 -23.00
C SER A 11 14.73 -28.12 -21.62
N ALA A 12 15.86 -28.80 -21.51
CA ALA A 12 16.62 -28.93 -20.26
C ALA A 12 17.24 -27.58 -19.81
N GLY A 13 17.68 -26.76 -20.77
CA GLY A 13 18.19 -25.42 -20.51
C GLY A 13 17.11 -24.45 -20.01
N ILE A 14 15.90 -24.56 -20.53
CA ILE A 14 14.76 -23.75 -20.15
C ILE A 14 14.23 -24.15 -18.77
N GLU A 15 14.12 -25.44 -18.48
CA GLU A 15 13.72 -25.90 -17.13
C GLU A 15 14.71 -25.44 -16.06
N SER A 16 16.00 -25.41 -16.35
CA SER A 16 16.99 -24.87 -15.41
C SER A 16 16.79 -23.38 -15.14
N LYS A 17 16.50 -22.57 -16.17
CA LYS A 17 16.16 -21.14 -16.02
C LYS A 17 14.88 -20.93 -15.23
N LEU A 18 13.83 -21.72 -15.48
CA LEU A 18 12.58 -21.66 -14.72
C LEU A 18 12.78 -22.04 -13.26
N ASN A 19 13.55 -23.08 -12.98
CA ASN A 19 13.87 -23.47 -11.60
C ASN A 19 14.66 -22.39 -10.85
N GLU A 20 15.51 -21.65 -11.56
CA GLU A 20 16.25 -20.51 -10.99
C GLU A 20 15.32 -19.32 -10.71
N ILE A 21 14.31 -19.08 -11.56
CA ILE A 21 13.27 -18.07 -11.32
C ILE A 21 12.40 -18.51 -10.12
N ASP A 22 11.97 -19.77 -10.08
CA ASP A 22 11.20 -20.35 -8.98
C ASP A 22 11.95 -20.22 -7.63
N GLY A 23 13.27 -20.42 -7.62
CA GLY A 23 14.10 -20.20 -6.45
C GLY A 23 14.17 -18.74 -5.99
N SER A 24 14.08 -17.81 -6.95
CA SER A 24 14.10 -16.36 -6.64
C SER A 24 12.76 -15.84 -6.15
N PHE A 25 11.66 -16.46 -6.54
CA PHE A 25 10.28 -16.06 -6.19
C PHE A 25 9.50 -17.23 -5.59
N PRO A 26 9.76 -17.58 -4.32
CA PRO A 26 9.04 -18.64 -3.66
C PRO A 26 7.53 -18.37 -3.65
N GLU A 27 6.73 -19.43 -3.66
CA GLU A 27 5.25 -19.41 -3.60
C GLU A 27 4.55 -18.86 -4.87
N ARG A 28 5.29 -18.67 -6.00
CA ARG A 28 4.73 -18.18 -7.27
C ARG A 28 4.92 -19.14 -8.46
N LYS A 29 5.27 -20.38 -8.21
CA LYS A 29 5.55 -21.39 -9.24
C LYS A 29 4.44 -21.51 -10.29
N ARG A 30 3.17 -21.47 -9.85
CA ARG A 30 2.03 -21.56 -10.76
C ARG A 30 1.98 -20.38 -11.72
N GLN A 31 2.06 -19.15 -11.20
CA GLN A 31 1.99 -17.92 -12.00
C GLN A 31 3.20 -17.79 -12.94
N ILE A 32 4.38 -18.24 -12.49
CA ILE A 32 5.59 -18.26 -13.31
C ILE A 32 5.41 -19.19 -14.50
N ARG A 33 4.86 -20.38 -14.29
CA ARG A 33 4.59 -21.33 -15.37
C ARG A 33 3.48 -20.85 -16.32
N GLU A 34 2.38 -20.30 -15.78
CA GLU A 34 1.32 -19.70 -16.58
C GLU A 34 1.86 -18.56 -17.47
N LEU A 35 2.69 -17.69 -16.90
CA LEU A 35 3.30 -16.59 -17.62
C LEU A 35 4.29 -17.08 -18.69
N TYR A 36 5.11 -18.08 -18.34
CA TYR A 36 6.04 -18.69 -19.29
C TYR A 36 5.32 -19.31 -20.49
N ASN A 37 4.24 -20.06 -20.26
CA ASN A 37 3.46 -20.66 -21.34
C ASN A 37 2.83 -19.63 -22.29
N LEU A 38 2.63 -18.38 -21.84
CA LEU A 38 2.09 -17.31 -22.67
C LEU A 38 3.18 -16.48 -23.34
N ILE A 39 4.34 -16.35 -22.71
CA ILE A 39 5.49 -15.67 -23.28
C ILE A 39 6.19 -16.58 -24.31
N GLY A 40 6.28 -17.90 -24.04
CA GLY A 40 6.91 -18.87 -24.92
C GLY A 40 8.39 -18.59 -25.19
N GLU A 41 8.90 -19.17 -26.25
CA GLU A 41 10.26 -18.95 -26.75
C GLU A 41 10.33 -17.76 -27.71
N PRO A 42 11.51 -17.12 -27.88
CA PRO A 42 11.64 -15.92 -28.73
C PRO A 42 11.19 -16.10 -30.17
N GLU A 43 11.24 -17.35 -30.70
CA GLU A 43 10.88 -17.70 -32.05
C GLU A 43 9.40 -18.08 -32.26
N GLU A 44 8.66 -18.23 -31.16
CA GLU A 44 7.24 -18.60 -31.19
C GLU A 44 6.33 -17.38 -31.43
N ARG A 45 5.12 -17.67 -31.90
CA ARG A 45 4.09 -16.65 -32.06
C ARG A 45 3.42 -16.41 -30.72
N HIS A 46 3.66 -15.25 -30.13
CA HIS A 46 3.05 -14.83 -28.85
C HIS A 46 1.63 -14.30 -29.03
N GLY A 47 0.85 -14.33 -27.95
CA GLY A 47 -0.46 -13.67 -27.91
C GLY A 47 -0.33 -12.15 -28.06
N SER A 48 -1.36 -11.48 -28.61
CA SER A 48 -1.34 -10.03 -28.86
C SER A 48 -1.22 -9.22 -27.59
N SER A 49 -1.96 -9.62 -26.55
CA SER A 49 -2.00 -8.88 -25.28
C SER A 49 -2.19 -9.81 -24.08
N ILE A 50 -1.40 -9.55 -23.01
CA ILE A 50 -1.44 -10.27 -21.73
C ILE A 50 -1.77 -9.26 -20.63
N PHE A 51 -2.70 -9.59 -19.74
CA PHE A 51 -3.15 -8.72 -18.68
C PHE A 51 -2.90 -9.37 -17.31
N ILE A 52 -1.91 -8.85 -16.58
CA ILE A 52 -1.50 -9.34 -15.27
C ILE A 52 -2.10 -8.43 -14.20
N TYR A 53 -2.92 -8.99 -13.30
CA TYR A 53 -3.59 -8.20 -12.28
C TYR A 53 -3.54 -8.88 -10.91
N GLY A 54 -3.69 -8.06 -9.86
CA GLY A 54 -3.66 -8.53 -8.47
C GLY A 54 -3.25 -7.44 -7.51
N GLY A 55 -3.31 -7.69 -6.21
CA GLY A 55 -2.96 -6.71 -5.16
C GLY A 55 -1.52 -6.19 -5.24
N PRO A 56 -1.21 -5.12 -4.48
CA PRO A 56 0.15 -4.59 -4.41
C PRO A 56 1.13 -5.64 -3.87
N SER A 57 2.41 -5.50 -4.23
CA SER A 57 3.53 -6.33 -3.76
C SER A 57 3.36 -7.85 -3.91
N THR A 58 2.54 -8.29 -4.87
CA THR A 58 2.34 -9.73 -5.16
C THR A 58 3.38 -10.33 -6.11
N GLY A 59 4.36 -9.54 -6.53
CA GLY A 59 5.48 -9.98 -7.36
C GLY A 59 5.28 -9.82 -8.87
N LYS A 60 4.17 -9.23 -9.35
CA LYS A 60 3.84 -9.06 -10.78
C LYS A 60 4.99 -8.49 -11.61
N SER A 61 5.40 -7.26 -11.32
CA SER A 61 6.43 -6.53 -12.07
C SER A 61 7.80 -7.18 -11.96
N SER A 62 8.16 -7.66 -10.77
CA SER A 62 9.45 -8.31 -10.51
C SER A 62 9.59 -9.63 -11.27
N ILE A 63 8.57 -10.47 -11.24
CA ILE A 63 8.56 -11.78 -11.95
C ILE A 63 8.62 -11.55 -13.46
N THR A 64 7.76 -10.69 -14.00
CA THR A 64 7.72 -10.37 -15.42
C THR A 64 9.07 -9.85 -15.92
N LYS A 65 9.66 -8.89 -15.18
CA LYS A 65 10.97 -8.32 -15.53
C LYS A 65 12.10 -9.34 -15.48
N THR A 66 12.11 -10.18 -14.45
CA THR A 66 13.15 -11.23 -14.30
C THR A 66 13.00 -12.30 -15.38
N MET A 67 11.77 -12.69 -15.68
CA MET A 67 11.49 -13.68 -16.72
C MET A 67 11.95 -13.21 -18.10
N LEU A 68 11.55 -12.02 -18.54
CA LEU A 68 11.95 -11.47 -19.83
C LEU A 68 13.47 -11.32 -19.95
N ARG A 69 14.15 -10.94 -18.85
CA ARG A 69 15.62 -10.86 -18.83
C ARG A 69 16.30 -12.23 -18.94
N LYS A 70 15.84 -13.23 -18.18
CA LYS A 70 16.46 -14.56 -18.17
C LYS A 70 16.21 -15.33 -19.47
N LEU A 71 15.08 -15.09 -20.13
CA LEU A 71 14.77 -15.64 -21.44
C LEU A 71 15.46 -14.88 -22.58
N ASN A 72 16.19 -13.79 -22.30
CA ASN A 72 16.83 -12.92 -23.28
C ASN A 72 15.86 -12.36 -24.34
N ILE A 73 14.62 -12.12 -23.95
CA ILE A 73 13.60 -11.54 -24.83
C ILE A 73 13.75 -10.03 -24.85
N LYS A 74 13.79 -9.44 -26.05
CA LYS A 74 13.82 -7.97 -26.21
C LYS A 74 12.52 -7.38 -25.68
N HIS A 75 12.63 -6.38 -24.80
CA HIS A 75 11.45 -5.79 -24.16
C HIS A 75 11.66 -4.33 -23.80
N ALA A 76 10.57 -3.56 -23.87
CA ALA A 76 10.48 -2.21 -23.32
C ALA A 76 9.61 -2.25 -22.04
N PHE A 77 10.23 -2.17 -20.88
CA PHE A 77 9.52 -2.11 -19.60
C PHE A 77 9.30 -0.65 -19.18
N VAL A 78 8.07 -0.15 -19.25
CA VAL A 78 7.73 1.24 -18.99
C VAL A 78 6.77 1.35 -17.81
N ASN A 79 7.10 2.22 -16.85
CA ASN A 79 6.23 2.54 -15.72
C ASN A 79 5.34 3.74 -16.08
N LEU A 80 4.04 3.54 -16.12
CA LEU A 80 3.09 4.59 -16.49
C LEU A 80 2.94 5.69 -15.44
N THR A 81 3.44 5.47 -14.23
CA THR A 81 3.51 6.55 -13.22
C THR A 81 4.50 7.64 -13.62
N GLU A 82 5.56 7.29 -14.35
CA GLU A 82 6.55 8.23 -14.87
C GLU A 82 6.10 8.92 -16.17
N CYS A 83 5.16 8.29 -16.89
CA CYS A 83 4.67 8.75 -18.19
C CYS A 83 3.28 9.39 -18.05
N TYR A 84 3.21 10.67 -17.72
CA TYR A 84 1.93 11.39 -17.54
C TYR A 84 1.26 11.86 -18.84
N THR A 85 1.94 11.77 -19.98
CA THR A 85 1.40 12.07 -21.31
C THR A 85 1.65 10.94 -22.29
N SER A 86 0.79 10.78 -23.32
CA SER A 86 0.95 9.83 -24.41
C SER A 86 2.30 10.00 -25.14
N LYS A 87 2.73 11.24 -25.33
CA LYS A 87 4.01 11.59 -25.93
C LYS A 87 5.20 10.97 -25.18
N ILE A 88 5.29 11.23 -23.88
CA ILE A 88 6.38 10.69 -23.03
C ILE A 88 6.35 9.16 -23.03
N LEU A 89 5.16 8.55 -23.05
CA LEU A 89 5.01 7.11 -23.13
C LEU A 89 5.62 6.56 -24.42
N PHE A 90 5.27 7.12 -25.56
CA PHE A 90 5.79 6.67 -26.87
C PHE A 90 7.30 6.87 -26.97
N GLU A 91 7.79 8.05 -26.60
CA GLU A 91 9.23 8.36 -26.58
C GLU A 91 10.01 7.39 -25.66
N SER A 92 9.46 7.05 -24.49
CA SER A 92 10.08 6.11 -23.54
C SER A 92 10.13 4.69 -24.08
N ILE A 93 9.10 4.23 -24.80
CA ILE A 93 9.08 2.92 -25.45
C ILE A 93 10.14 2.89 -26.56
N LEU A 94 10.16 3.91 -27.43
CA LEU A 94 11.13 3.97 -28.53
C LEU A 94 12.57 4.01 -28.05
N ASN A 95 12.88 4.81 -27.03
CA ASN A 95 14.21 4.90 -26.44
C ASN A 95 14.69 3.52 -25.92
N LYS A 96 13.79 2.76 -25.30
CA LYS A 96 14.14 1.43 -24.77
C LYS A 96 14.28 0.36 -25.86
N LEU A 97 13.50 0.44 -26.94
CA LEU A 97 13.59 -0.52 -28.05
C LEU A 97 14.75 -0.24 -29.00
N SER A 98 15.16 1.04 -29.11
CA SER A 98 16.34 1.44 -29.89
C SER A 98 17.64 1.38 -29.09
N ASP A 99 17.60 1.00 -27.80
CA ASP A 99 18.73 1.07 -26.87
C ASP A 99 19.38 2.46 -26.78
N HIS A 100 18.59 3.52 -27.09
CA HIS A 100 19.05 4.90 -27.06
C HIS A 100 19.16 5.39 -25.62
N LYS A 101 20.36 5.81 -25.21
CA LYS A 101 20.59 6.44 -23.91
C LYS A 101 20.41 7.93 -24.03
N ILE A 102 19.47 8.48 -23.28
CA ILE A 102 19.24 9.93 -23.22
C ILE A 102 20.44 10.57 -22.49
N ASP A 103 21.16 11.46 -23.17
CA ASP A 103 22.20 12.27 -22.55
C ASP A 103 21.54 13.30 -21.61
N PRO A 104 21.92 13.30 -20.30
CA PRO A 104 21.33 14.23 -19.34
C PRO A 104 21.48 15.71 -19.69
N SER A 105 22.49 16.04 -20.53
CA SER A 105 22.80 17.40 -20.96
C SER A 105 21.91 17.90 -22.10
N VAL A 106 21.43 17.04 -22.97
CA VAL A 106 20.69 17.40 -24.19
C VAL A 106 19.23 17.00 -24.10
N GLY A 107 18.91 15.92 -23.39
CA GLY A 107 17.55 15.45 -23.11
C GLY A 107 16.74 15.08 -24.36
N GLN A 108 17.41 14.80 -25.50
CA GLN A 108 16.70 14.47 -26.75
C GLN A 108 16.31 13.00 -26.78
N PRO A 109 15.01 12.68 -27.02
CA PRO A 109 14.56 11.32 -27.28
C PRO A 109 15.04 10.84 -28.64
N TYR A 110 15.02 9.51 -28.88
CA TYR A 110 15.34 8.91 -30.17
C TYR A 110 14.52 9.51 -31.32
N ALA A 111 13.23 9.69 -31.10
CA ALA A 111 12.33 10.37 -32.02
C ALA A 111 11.22 11.07 -31.23
N LYS A 112 10.75 12.22 -31.73
CA LYS A 112 9.59 12.93 -31.15
C LYS A 112 8.32 12.33 -31.72
N CYS A 113 7.37 11.97 -30.85
CA CYS A 113 6.10 11.35 -31.23
C CYS A 113 4.96 12.13 -30.61
N ASP A 114 4.16 12.79 -31.42
CA ASP A 114 2.99 13.52 -30.96
C ASP A 114 1.72 12.64 -31.05
N ASN A 115 1.69 11.69 -32.01
CA ASN A 115 0.54 10.84 -32.30
C ASN A 115 0.91 9.34 -32.31
N VAL A 116 -0.09 8.46 -32.22
CA VAL A 116 0.05 7.00 -32.32
C VAL A 116 0.64 6.60 -33.67
N MET A 117 0.27 7.28 -34.75
CA MET A 117 0.75 6.94 -36.11
C MET A 117 2.25 7.24 -36.26
N ASP A 118 2.73 8.37 -35.72
CA ASP A 118 4.17 8.67 -35.68
C ASP A 118 4.94 7.62 -34.90
N PHE A 119 4.37 7.17 -33.77
CA PHE A 119 4.94 6.11 -32.96
C PHE A 119 5.08 4.80 -33.76
N VAL A 120 4.03 4.39 -34.49
CA VAL A 120 4.05 3.18 -35.33
C VAL A 120 5.08 3.30 -36.44
N LEU A 121 5.14 4.45 -37.15
CA LEU A 121 6.13 4.69 -38.22
C LEU A 121 7.57 4.59 -37.67
N HIS A 122 7.85 5.17 -36.50
CA HIS A 122 9.18 5.06 -35.91
C HIS A 122 9.52 3.64 -35.47
N LEU A 123 8.53 2.85 -34.96
CA LEU A 123 8.73 1.44 -34.66
C LEU A 123 9.03 0.61 -35.94
N GLN A 124 8.32 0.86 -37.05
CA GLN A 124 8.59 0.21 -38.31
C GLN A 124 10.00 0.56 -38.84
N ASN A 125 10.44 1.82 -38.67
CA ASN A 125 11.81 2.21 -38.99
C ASN A 125 12.86 1.49 -38.14
N ILE A 126 12.60 1.30 -36.83
CA ILE A 126 13.49 0.52 -35.97
C ILE A 126 13.48 -0.95 -36.39
N HIS A 127 12.31 -1.50 -36.75
CA HIS A 127 12.20 -2.87 -37.22
C HIS A 127 13.02 -3.13 -38.48
N ASN A 128 13.04 -2.18 -39.41
CA ASN A 128 13.85 -2.29 -40.65
C ASN A 128 15.37 -2.32 -40.37
N GLY A 129 15.82 -1.76 -39.26
CA GLY A 129 17.24 -1.81 -38.84
C GLY A 129 17.54 -2.92 -37.82
N HIS A 130 16.60 -3.30 -37.02
CA HIS A 130 16.74 -4.34 -35.99
C HIS A 130 15.44 -5.13 -35.89
N ASP A 131 15.51 -6.45 -36.03
CA ASP A 131 14.32 -7.29 -35.92
C ASP A 131 13.62 -7.10 -34.57
N LEU A 132 12.36 -6.66 -34.60
CA LEU A 132 11.49 -6.49 -33.46
C LEU A 132 10.48 -7.64 -33.29
N ASN A 133 10.58 -8.71 -34.09
CA ASN A 133 9.70 -9.86 -33.93
C ASN A 133 9.92 -10.52 -32.56
N GLY A 134 8.84 -10.90 -31.89
CA GLY A 134 8.91 -11.48 -30.53
C GLY A 134 9.26 -10.48 -29.42
N THR A 135 9.18 -9.18 -29.70
CA THR A 135 9.43 -8.13 -28.71
C THR A 135 8.20 -7.88 -27.82
N PHE A 136 8.44 -7.57 -26.57
CA PHE A 136 7.39 -7.25 -25.61
C PHE A 136 7.43 -5.78 -25.18
N ILE A 137 6.27 -5.13 -25.15
CA ILE A 137 6.06 -3.84 -24.50
C ILE A 137 5.37 -4.12 -23.16
N VAL A 138 6.01 -3.80 -22.06
CA VAL A 138 5.45 -4.00 -20.70
C VAL A 138 5.06 -2.66 -20.13
N LEU A 139 3.77 -2.50 -19.85
CA LEU A 139 3.17 -1.31 -19.26
C LEU A 139 2.87 -1.59 -17.79
N ASP A 140 3.75 -1.13 -16.92
CA ASP A 140 3.57 -1.26 -15.47
C ASP A 140 2.70 -0.12 -14.92
N ASN A 141 1.90 -0.39 -13.89
CA ASN A 141 0.85 0.50 -13.38
C ASN A 141 -0.18 0.90 -14.45
N ALA A 142 -0.64 -0.09 -15.23
CA ALA A 142 -1.53 0.13 -16.38
C ALA A 142 -2.88 0.77 -16.01
N GLU A 143 -3.25 0.85 -14.73
CA GLU A 143 -4.43 1.61 -14.27
C GLU A 143 -4.36 3.09 -14.64
N LYS A 144 -3.16 3.65 -14.86
CA LYS A 144 -2.97 5.03 -15.31
C LYS A 144 -3.49 5.28 -16.72
N LEU A 145 -3.58 4.26 -17.59
CA LEU A 145 -4.21 4.38 -18.91
C LEU A 145 -5.66 4.85 -18.84
N ARG A 146 -6.35 4.61 -17.72
CA ARG A 146 -7.74 5.08 -17.52
C ARG A 146 -7.84 6.60 -17.40
N THR A 147 -6.77 7.25 -16.95
CA THR A 147 -6.70 8.71 -16.77
C THR A 147 -6.05 9.43 -17.94
N MET A 148 -5.42 8.67 -18.83
CA MET A 148 -4.86 9.16 -20.09
C MET A 148 -5.93 9.24 -21.20
N GLU A 149 -5.50 9.48 -22.42
CA GLU A 149 -6.38 9.51 -23.58
C GLU A 149 -7.13 8.18 -23.76
N PHE A 150 -8.44 8.25 -23.95
CA PHE A 150 -9.32 7.08 -24.00
C PHE A 150 -8.99 6.10 -25.17
N ASN A 151 -8.29 6.56 -26.19
CA ASN A 151 -7.91 5.75 -27.34
C ASN A 151 -6.67 4.87 -27.11
N LEU A 152 -5.84 5.16 -26.08
CA LEU A 152 -4.57 4.46 -25.88
C LEU A 152 -4.76 2.98 -25.51
N LEU A 153 -5.68 2.68 -24.62
CA LEU A 153 -5.93 1.31 -24.21
C LEU A 153 -6.39 0.42 -25.38
N PRO A 154 -7.39 0.82 -26.20
CA PRO A 154 -7.78 0.05 -27.38
C PRO A 154 -6.63 -0.15 -28.37
N VAL A 155 -5.80 0.86 -28.59
CA VAL A 155 -4.64 0.77 -29.50
C VAL A 155 -3.63 -0.25 -28.97
N PHE A 156 -3.28 -0.22 -27.70
CA PHE A 156 -2.33 -1.18 -27.13
C PHE A 156 -2.90 -2.60 -27.04
N LEU A 157 -4.20 -2.79 -26.87
CA LEU A 157 -4.83 -4.11 -26.91
C LEU A 157 -4.74 -4.75 -28.31
N ARG A 158 -4.89 -3.93 -29.37
CA ARG A 158 -4.79 -4.34 -30.77
C ARG A 158 -3.47 -3.90 -31.43
N PHE A 159 -2.42 -3.76 -30.62
CA PHE A 159 -1.17 -3.14 -31.09
C PHE A 159 -0.54 -3.89 -32.25
N ARG A 160 -0.67 -5.22 -32.27
CA ARG A 160 -0.20 -6.07 -33.37
C ARG A 160 -0.89 -5.78 -34.70
N GLU A 161 -2.19 -5.49 -34.67
CA GLU A 161 -2.98 -5.15 -35.85
C GLU A 161 -2.62 -3.74 -36.36
N VAL A 162 -2.45 -2.79 -35.41
CA VAL A 162 -2.16 -1.38 -35.73
C VAL A 162 -0.74 -1.19 -36.25
N SER A 163 0.23 -1.91 -35.69
CA SER A 163 1.66 -1.79 -36.09
C SER A 163 2.08 -2.70 -37.26
N GLU A 164 1.28 -3.75 -37.53
CA GLU A 164 1.63 -4.85 -38.46
C GLU A 164 2.91 -5.60 -38.05
N LEU A 165 3.40 -5.42 -36.83
CA LEU A 165 4.59 -6.04 -36.27
C LEU A 165 4.22 -7.15 -35.28
N SER A 166 5.09 -8.16 -35.13
CA SER A 166 4.89 -9.23 -34.14
C SER A 166 5.34 -8.77 -32.75
N ILE A 167 4.71 -7.71 -32.23
CA ILE A 167 4.97 -7.15 -30.92
C ILE A 167 3.78 -7.48 -30.01
N SER A 168 4.08 -7.96 -28.80
CA SER A 168 3.08 -8.29 -27.77
C SER A 168 3.10 -7.27 -26.65
N VAL A 169 1.93 -6.97 -26.05
CA VAL A 169 1.80 -6.01 -24.97
C VAL A 169 1.42 -6.70 -23.68
N ILE A 170 2.18 -6.45 -22.61
CA ILE A 170 1.89 -6.93 -21.25
C ILE A 170 1.43 -5.75 -20.40
N PHE A 171 0.23 -5.83 -19.86
CA PHE A 171 -0.32 -4.86 -18.93
C PHE A 171 -0.17 -5.39 -17.50
N ILE A 172 0.46 -4.63 -16.62
CA ILE A 172 0.57 -4.97 -15.20
C ILE A 172 -0.22 -3.93 -14.40
N THR A 173 -1.19 -4.37 -13.61
CA THR A 173 -2.09 -3.48 -12.86
C THR A 173 -2.53 -4.09 -11.54
N GLU A 174 -3.06 -3.26 -10.66
CA GLU A 174 -3.72 -3.72 -9.43
C GLU A 174 -5.22 -4.00 -9.66
N LEU A 175 -5.81 -3.38 -10.68
CA LEU A 175 -7.23 -3.44 -10.94
C LEU A 175 -7.60 -4.60 -11.87
N PRO A 176 -8.73 -5.27 -11.65
CA PRO A 176 -9.25 -6.26 -12.58
C PRO A 176 -9.70 -5.59 -13.89
N PHE A 177 -9.64 -6.32 -15.01
CA PHE A 177 -9.92 -5.80 -16.36
C PHE A 177 -11.31 -5.17 -16.49
N GLN A 178 -12.31 -5.65 -15.72
CA GLN A 178 -13.67 -5.09 -15.69
C GLN A 178 -13.71 -3.59 -15.33
N LYS A 179 -12.71 -3.09 -14.58
CA LYS A 179 -12.60 -1.66 -14.24
C LYS A 179 -12.15 -0.78 -15.41
N PHE A 180 -11.67 -1.38 -16.49
CA PHE A 180 -11.26 -0.69 -17.72
C PHE A 180 -12.39 -0.60 -18.75
N TYR A 181 -13.47 -1.35 -18.58
CA TYR A 181 -14.61 -1.25 -19.48
C TYR A 181 -15.21 0.16 -19.43
N GLY A 182 -15.26 0.77 -20.62
CA GLY A 182 -15.99 2.00 -20.87
C GLY A 182 -17.26 1.74 -21.67
N LYS A 183 -17.72 2.76 -22.37
CA LYS A 183 -18.87 2.66 -23.31
C LYS A 183 -18.51 1.97 -24.63
N GLN A 184 -17.21 1.71 -24.86
CA GLN A 184 -16.68 1.08 -26.07
C GLN A 184 -16.39 -0.40 -25.80
N GLY A 185 -16.64 -1.26 -26.79
CA GLY A 185 -16.20 -2.65 -26.75
C GLY A 185 -14.69 -2.73 -26.80
N LEU A 186 -14.09 -3.40 -25.82
CA LEU A 186 -12.65 -3.68 -25.78
C LEU A 186 -12.41 -5.15 -26.13
N GLU A 187 -11.31 -5.42 -26.83
CA GLU A 187 -10.82 -6.77 -26.99
C GLU A 187 -10.34 -7.30 -25.64
N GLU A 188 -10.71 -8.54 -25.32
CA GLU A 188 -10.32 -9.14 -24.06
C GLU A 188 -8.90 -9.74 -24.15
N PRO A 189 -7.95 -9.24 -23.33
CA PRO A 189 -6.61 -9.83 -23.25
C PRO A 189 -6.62 -11.14 -22.48
N ILE A 190 -5.56 -11.93 -22.61
CA ILE A 190 -5.35 -13.12 -21.77
C ILE A 190 -5.02 -12.65 -20.34
N LYS A 191 -5.80 -13.11 -19.37
CA LYS A 191 -5.73 -12.61 -17.98
C LYS A 191 -4.98 -13.58 -17.09
N ILE A 192 -3.99 -13.08 -16.33
CA ILE A 192 -3.29 -13.82 -15.28
C ILE A 192 -3.54 -13.14 -13.95
N TYR A 193 -4.05 -13.88 -12.99
CA TYR A 193 -4.32 -13.37 -11.65
C TYR A 193 -3.19 -13.72 -10.67
N PHE A 194 -2.68 -12.70 -9.97
CA PHE A 194 -1.73 -12.83 -8.88
C PHE A 194 -2.47 -12.65 -7.55
N PRO A 195 -2.82 -13.74 -6.86
CA PRO A 195 -3.50 -13.66 -5.56
C PRO A 195 -2.61 -13.04 -4.51
N GLN A 196 -3.22 -12.45 -3.47
CA GLN A 196 -2.46 -12.06 -2.29
C GLN A 196 -1.89 -13.27 -1.59
N TYR A 197 -0.75 -13.08 -0.91
CA TYR A 197 -0.09 -14.13 -0.16
C TYR A 197 -0.88 -14.54 1.08
N ASN A 198 -0.93 -15.82 1.35
CA ASN A 198 -1.40 -16.38 2.59
C ASN A 198 -0.36 -16.19 3.71
N LYS A 199 -0.76 -16.41 4.98
CA LYS A 199 0.14 -16.23 6.12
C LYS A 199 1.37 -17.15 6.04
N ASP A 200 1.17 -18.42 5.63
CA ASP A 200 2.25 -19.40 5.53
C ASP A 200 3.20 -19.10 4.37
N GLU A 201 2.68 -18.61 3.25
CA GLU A 201 3.47 -18.12 2.12
C GLU A 201 4.33 -16.91 2.51
N LEU A 202 3.75 -15.94 3.25
CA LEU A 202 4.49 -14.80 3.78
C LEU A 202 5.57 -15.22 4.76
N LEU A 203 5.28 -16.21 5.61
CA LEU A 203 6.26 -16.77 6.54
C LEU A 203 7.46 -17.34 5.77
N ASN A 204 7.22 -18.13 4.73
CA ASN A 204 8.28 -18.74 3.91
C ASN A 204 9.12 -17.68 3.17
N ILE A 205 8.46 -16.66 2.61
CA ILE A 205 9.13 -15.57 1.88
C ILE A 205 10.00 -14.73 2.83
N LEU A 206 9.44 -14.30 3.97
CA LEU A 206 10.16 -13.46 4.93
C LEU A 206 11.27 -14.25 5.66
N ALA A 207 11.06 -15.54 5.93
CA ALA A 207 12.10 -16.39 6.52
C ALA A 207 13.33 -16.53 5.61
N GLY A 208 13.18 -16.38 4.29
CA GLY A 208 14.29 -16.35 3.35
C GLY A 208 15.23 -15.14 3.52
N ASP A 209 14.80 -14.06 4.18
CA ASP A 209 15.60 -12.86 4.41
C ASP A 209 16.63 -12.99 5.58
N VAL A 210 16.89 -14.18 6.10
CA VAL A 210 17.81 -14.45 7.25
C VAL A 210 19.19 -13.84 7.05
N HIS A 211 19.77 -13.96 5.85
CA HIS A 211 21.10 -13.41 5.57
C HIS A 211 21.14 -11.90 5.73
N HIS A 212 20.10 -11.22 5.27
CA HIS A 212 19.99 -9.77 5.41
C HIS A 212 19.77 -9.36 6.88
N ALA A 213 18.99 -10.13 7.62
CA ALA A 213 18.79 -9.91 9.04
C ALA A 213 20.10 -10.09 9.84
N LYS A 214 20.92 -11.09 9.51
CA LYS A 214 22.26 -11.26 10.10
C LYS A 214 23.15 -10.06 9.83
N GLN A 215 23.20 -9.56 8.60
CA GLN A 215 23.98 -8.36 8.26
C GLN A 215 23.50 -7.12 9.00
N MET A 216 22.20 -6.95 9.19
CA MET A 216 21.66 -5.81 9.94
C MET A 216 22.04 -5.86 11.41
N VAL A 217 22.06 -7.03 12.04
CA VAL A 217 22.51 -7.19 13.43
C VAL A 217 23.99 -6.89 13.55
N LEU A 218 24.83 -7.41 12.65
CA LEU A 218 26.28 -7.13 12.60
C LEU A 218 26.59 -5.63 12.46
N ASN A 219 25.82 -4.91 11.66
CA ASN A 219 26.05 -3.47 11.44
C ASN A 219 25.66 -2.59 12.64
N ASN A 220 24.74 -3.07 13.49
CA ASN A 220 24.22 -2.28 14.61
C ASN A 220 24.83 -2.68 15.98
N TYR A 221 25.36 -3.89 16.08
CA TYR A 221 25.92 -4.43 17.31
C TYR A 221 27.31 -5.01 17.01
N ASP A 222 28.31 -4.64 17.83
CA ASP A 222 29.69 -5.11 17.66
C ASP A 222 29.88 -6.59 18.05
N GLU A 223 28.93 -7.20 18.74
CA GLU A 223 28.93 -8.61 19.10
C GLU A 223 28.21 -9.47 18.05
N LEU A 224 28.87 -10.54 17.63
CA LEU A 224 28.26 -11.57 16.76
C LEU A 224 27.18 -12.34 17.53
N LEU A 225 25.93 -12.02 17.27
CA LEU A 225 24.82 -12.85 17.65
C LEU A 225 24.67 -13.97 16.60
N ASP A 226 25.22 -15.15 16.88
CA ASP A 226 24.99 -16.30 16.02
C ASP A 226 23.61 -16.90 16.34
N PHE A 227 22.69 -16.69 15.42
CA PHE A 227 21.35 -17.26 15.51
C PHE A 227 21.02 -18.09 14.27
N ASP A 228 20.27 -19.16 14.50
CA ASP A 228 19.83 -20.08 13.45
C ASP A 228 18.66 -19.51 12.63
N GLY A 229 18.49 -20.03 11.41
CA GLY A 229 17.35 -19.70 10.57
C GLY A 229 16.00 -20.00 11.23
N GLU A 230 15.97 -20.98 12.14
CA GLU A 230 14.78 -21.34 12.90
C GLU A 230 14.40 -20.25 13.92
N PHE A 231 15.37 -19.64 14.58
CA PHE A 231 15.15 -18.49 15.47
C PHE A 231 14.48 -17.33 14.72
N TYR A 232 15.02 -16.98 13.54
CA TYR A 232 14.43 -15.93 12.72
C TYR A 232 13.04 -16.28 12.21
N ARG A 233 12.80 -17.53 11.82
CA ARG A 233 11.47 -18.03 11.42
C ARG A 233 10.45 -17.94 12.55
N ASN A 234 10.85 -18.26 13.79
CA ASN A 234 10.00 -18.11 14.97
C ASN A 234 9.65 -16.66 15.22
N TYR A 235 10.63 -15.75 15.12
CA TYR A 235 10.36 -14.32 15.17
C TYR A 235 9.34 -13.88 14.11
N VAL A 236 9.55 -14.24 12.84
CA VAL A 236 8.65 -13.88 11.73
C VAL A 236 7.23 -14.42 11.97
N ASN A 237 7.08 -15.63 12.51
CA ASN A 237 5.76 -16.18 12.84
C ASN A 237 5.04 -15.35 13.91
N VAL A 238 5.76 -14.95 14.95
CA VAL A 238 5.25 -14.05 16.00
C VAL A 238 4.87 -12.70 15.41
N PHE A 239 5.74 -12.11 14.61
CA PHE A 239 5.51 -10.86 13.90
C PHE A 239 4.24 -10.92 13.03
N LEU A 240 4.10 -11.92 12.18
CA LEU A 240 2.94 -12.12 11.33
C LEU A 240 1.65 -12.38 12.12
N SER A 241 1.71 -12.95 13.32
CA SER A 241 0.51 -13.12 14.15
C SER A 241 -0.15 -11.79 14.52
N VAL A 242 0.66 -10.73 14.62
CA VAL A 242 0.21 -9.36 14.95
C VAL A 242 -0.12 -8.57 13.67
N PHE A 243 0.79 -8.56 12.68
CA PHE A 243 0.72 -7.66 11.54
C PHE A 243 -0.17 -8.16 10.39
N TYR A 244 -0.30 -9.47 10.17
CA TYR A 244 -1.04 -10.05 9.03
C TYR A 244 -2.51 -9.62 8.96
N ARG A 245 -3.13 -9.33 10.11
CA ARG A 245 -4.54 -8.88 10.17
C ARG A 245 -4.74 -7.45 9.64
N VAL A 246 -3.70 -6.62 9.71
CA VAL A 246 -3.75 -5.20 9.38
C VAL A 246 -3.17 -4.94 7.99
N CYS A 247 -2.00 -5.53 7.71
CA CYS A 247 -1.30 -5.33 6.45
C CYS A 247 -0.96 -6.68 5.82
N ARG A 248 -1.17 -6.79 4.49
CA ARG A 248 -0.80 -7.94 3.67
C ARG A 248 0.18 -7.57 2.56
N ASP A 249 0.65 -6.33 2.54
CA ASP A 249 1.65 -5.87 1.60
C ASP A 249 3.03 -6.41 2.01
N LEU A 250 3.62 -7.23 1.12
CA LEU A 250 4.92 -7.86 1.38
C LEU A 250 6.04 -6.83 1.58
N SER A 251 6.02 -5.70 0.86
CA SER A 251 7.05 -4.67 0.96
C SER A 251 7.02 -4.01 2.33
N GLU A 252 5.84 -3.63 2.79
CA GLU A 252 5.64 -3.03 4.11
C GLU A 252 5.96 -4.03 5.23
N LEU A 253 5.49 -5.27 5.11
CA LEU A 253 5.79 -6.32 6.09
C LEU A 253 7.29 -6.61 6.18
N ARG A 254 7.99 -6.65 5.05
CA ARG A 254 9.45 -6.83 5.00
C ARG A 254 10.19 -5.68 5.69
N TYR A 255 9.79 -4.45 5.41
CA TYR A 255 10.36 -3.26 6.05
C TYR A 255 10.12 -3.27 7.57
N MET A 256 8.89 -3.50 8.00
CA MET A 256 8.54 -3.54 9.43
C MET A 256 9.16 -4.71 10.16
N SER A 257 9.27 -5.88 9.51
CA SER A 257 9.97 -7.04 10.07
C SER A 257 11.43 -6.72 10.37
N ARG A 258 12.13 -6.03 9.46
CA ARG A 258 13.53 -5.64 9.63
C ARG A 258 13.73 -4.68 10.80
N ILE A 259 12.91 -3.65 10.90
CA ILE A 259 13.02 -2.66 12.01
C ILE A 259 12.72 -3.31 13.35
N ASN A 260 11.67 -4.12 13.44
CA ASN A 260 11.27 -4.73 14.69
C ASN A 260 12.20 -5.90 15.10
N PHE A 261 12.94 -6.50 14.16
CA PHE A 261 13.90 -7.55 14.48
C PHE A 261 15.05 -7.05 15.37
N LEU A 262 15.56 -5.85 15.11
CA LEU A 262 16.58 -5.25 15.97
C LEU A 262 16.09 -5.13 17.42
N LYS A 263 14.85 -4.65 17.60
CA LYS A 263 14.22 -4.52 18.92
C LYS A 263 13.94 -5.89 19.58
N TYR A 264 13.70 -6.92 18.77
CA TYR A 264 13.55 -8.29 19.25
C TYR A 264 14.86 -8.86 19.77
N CYS A 265 15.98 -8.44 19.22
CA CYS A 265 17.31 -8.87 19.66
C CYS A 265 17.84 -8.09 20.88
N GLU A 266 17.36 -6.87 21.16
CA GLU A 266 17.81 -6.05 22.29
C GLU A 266 17.83 -6.78 23.65
N PRO A 267 16.79 -7.51 24.10
CA PRO A 267 16.81 -8.23 25.35
C PRO A 267 17.86 -9.35 25.42
N ILE A 268 18.24 -9.91 24.29
CA ILE A 268 19.28 -10.94 24.18
C ILE A 268 20.65 -10.29 24.32
N MET A 269 20.87 -9.18 23.64
CA MET A 269 22.13 -8.43 23.69
C MET A 269 22.39 -7.88 25.10
N ASN A 270 21.34 -7.43 25.78
CA ASN A 270 21.40 -6.99 27.19
C ASN A 270 21.58 -8.15 28.20
N LYS A 271 21.68 -9.41 27.70
CA LYS A 271 21.82 -10.63 28.55
C LYS A 271 20.65 -10.82 29.55
N GLU A 272 19.49 -10.23 29.26
CA GLU A 272 18.31 -10.35 30.11
C GLU A 272 17.52 -11.62 29.88
N THR A 273 17.57 -12.17 28.67
CA THR A 273 16.81 -13.38 28.27
C THR A 273 17.68 -14.26 27.37
N PRO A 274 17.68 -15.60 27.59
CA PRO A 274 18.36 -16.53 26.71
C PRO A 274 17.64 -16.65 25.36
N ILE A 275 18.39 -17.00 24.31
CA ILE A 275 17.86 -17.20 22.93
C ILE A 275 16.80 -18.29 22.88
N SER A 276 16.88 -19.29 23.78
CA SER A 276 15.97 -20.45 23.82
C SER A 276 14.57 -20.10 24.32
N ASP A 277 14.39 -19.01 25.08
CA ASP A 277 13.08 -18.63 25.64
C ASP A 277 12.31 -17.66 24.76
N SER A 278 11.68 -18.20 23.70
CA SER A 278 10.90 -17.41 22.73
C SER A 278 9.65 -16.76 23.37
N MET A 279 9.10 -17.32 24.45
CA MET A 279 7.93 -16.77 25.13
C MET A 279 8.27 -15.52 25.95
N ALA A 280 9.41 -15.51 26.66
CA ALA A 280 9.87 -14.34 27.38
C ALA A 280 10.23 -13.19 26.41
N LEU A 281 10.88 -13.51 25.31
CA LEU A 281 11.18 -12.54 24.23
C LEU A 281 9.89 -11.93 23.67
N PHE A 282 8.89 -12.76 23.39
CA PHE A 282 7.59 -12.28 22.89
C PHE A 282 6.92 -11.32 23.88
N ARG A 283 6.89 -11.64 25.16
CA ARG A 283 6.26 -10.78 26.19
C ARG A 283 6.93 -9.40 26.26
N LYS A 284 8.26 -9.33 26.13
CA LYS A 284 9.01 -8.08 26.14
C LYS A 284 8.78 -7.24 24.87
N VAL A 285 8.68 -7.89 23.70
CA VAL A 285 8.55 -7.21 22.42
C VAL A 285 7.10 -6.92 22.02
N ALA A 286 6.12 -7.62 22.59
CA ALA A 286 4.71 -7.43 22.27
C ALA A 286 4.22 -5.95 22.37
N PRO A 287 4.58 -5.16 23.38
CA PRO A 287 4.18 -3.74 23.42
C PRO A 287 4.82 -2.93 22.28
N THR A 288 6.07 -3.23 21.94
CA THR A 288 6.79 -2.57 20.84
C THR A 288 6.17 -2.92 19.48
N LEU A 289 5.80 -4.19 19.24
CA LEU A 289 5.11 -4.60 18.04
C LEU A 289 3.75 -3.92 17.89
N ARG A 290 3.02 -3.75 18.98
CA ARG A 290 1.73 -3.03 18.96
C ARG A 290 1.90 -1.55 18.63
N SER A 291 2.89 -0.87 19.19
CA SER A 291 3.16 0.53 18.84
C SER A 291 3.65 0.70 17.41
N SER A 292 4.48 -0.21 16.91
CA SER A 292 4.89 -0.25 15.50
C SER A 292 3.71 -0.49 14.54
N LEU A 293 2.74 -1.28 14.97
CA LEU A 293 1.50 -1.49 14.21
C LEU A 293 0.65 -0.22 14.13
N GLU A 294 0.61 0.60 15.19
CA GLU A 294 -0.07 1.89 15.16
C GLU A 294 0.59 2.87 14.20
N VAL A 295 1.92 2.90 14.15
CA VAL A 295 2.67 3.70 13.17
C VAL A 295 2.34 3.28 11.73
N LEU A 296 2.32 1.98 11.46
CA LEU A 296 1.94 1.45 10.14
C LEU A 296 0.50 1.82 9.78
N TYR A 297 -0.43 1.69 10.72
CA TYR A 297 -1.84 1.99 10.51
C TYR A 297 -2.10 3.47 10.20
N LEU A 298 -1.41 4.37 10.92
CA LEU A 298 -1.52 5.81 10.73
C LEU A 298 -0.71 6.30 9.50
N ARG A 299 0.15 5.44 8.92
CA ARG A 299 1.10 5.80 7.84
C ARG A 299 1.92 7.05 8.13
N ILE A 300 2.20 7.29 9.41
CA ILE A 300 3.11 8.34 9.82
C ILE A 300 4.52 7.82 9.51
N ALA A 301 5.06 8.26 8.37
CA ALA A 301 6.43 7.94 8.00
C ALA A 301 7.38 8.61 8.99
N ASP A 302 8.23 7.83 9.60
CA ASP A 302 9.40 8.36 10.27
C ASP A 302 10.42 8.67 9.16
N ASP A 303 10.41 9.91 8.65
CA ASP A 303 11.30 10.40 7.57
C ASP A 303 12.79 10.44 7.99
N ARG A 304 13.13 9.91 9.16
CA ARG A 304 14.51 9.86 9.63
C ARG A 304 15.22 8.62 9.12
N THR A 305 16.19 8.87 8.25
CA THR A 305 17.10 7.83 7.77
C THR A 305 17.76 7.10 8.95
N PRO A 306 17.96 5.77 8.86
CA PRO A 306 18.54 4.95 9.95
C PRO A 306 19.95 5.37 10.40
N SER A 307 20.63 6.21 9.62
CA SER A 307 22.01 6.64 9.89
C SER A 307 22.17 7.68 10.99
N GLU A 308 21.12 8.42 11.37
CA GLU A 308 21.21 9.47 12.40
C GLU A 308 20.49 9.13 13.72
N ALA A 309 19.72 8.05 13.76
CA ALA A 309 18.99 7.58 14.94
C ALA A 309 19.83 6.71 15.89
N GLY A 310 21.14 6.68 15.68
CA GLY A 310 22.07 6.03 16.58
C GLY A 310 22.02 6.65 17.98
N LYS A 311 21.39 5.93 18.89
CA LYS A 311 21.55 5.96 20.36
C LYS A 311 20.61 6.76 21.26
N GLN A 312 19.73 7.66 20.80
CA GLN A 312 18.91 8.40 21.79
C GLN A 312 17.40 8.61 21.49
N SER A 313 16.87 8.26 20.33
CA SER A 313 15.52 8.67 19.95
C SER A 313 14.49 7.55 19.68
N VAL A 314 14.89 6.29 19.57
CA VAL A 314 13.97 5.19 19.20
C VAL A 314 12.99 4.83 20.33
N GLY A 315 13.38 5.03 21.60
CA GLY A 315 12.49 4.82 22.75
C GLY A 315 11.48 5.95 22.99
N LEU A 316 11.76 7.18 22.51
CA LEU A 316 10.95 8.35 22.77
C LEU A 316 9.82 8.58 21.75
N LEU A 317 9.97 8.08 20.50
CA LEU A 317 8.98 8.29 19.42
C LEU A 317 7.86 7.26 19.43
N LEU A 318 8.00 6.17 20.17
CA LEU A 318 7.03 5.08 20.21
C LEU A 318 6.01 5.19 21.35
N SER A 319 6.11 6.18 22.23
CA SER A 319 5.03 6.46 23.17
C SER A 319 3.88 7.15 22.45
N LYS A 320 2.66 6.65 22.63
CA LYS A 320 1.41 7.18 22.01
C LYS A 320 1.26 8.70 22.19
N GLU A 321 1.81 9.25 23.28
CA GLU A 321 1.79 10.68 23.56
C GLU A 321 2.74 11.49 22.66
N ASN A 322 3.84 10.89 22.18
CA ASN A 322 4.82 11.61 21.38
C ASN A 322 4.38 11.73 19.91
N VAL A 323 3.71 10.73 19.34
CA VAL A 323 3.16 10.80 17.97
C VAL A 323 2.14 11.94 17.87
N ALA A 324 1.28 12.11 18.88
CA ALA A 324 0.32 13.20 18.90
C ALA A 324 0.99 14.57 19.06
N LYS A 325 2.14 14.65 19.76
CA LYS A 325 2.91 15.89 19.95
C LYS A 325 3.75 16.25 18.71
N THR A 326 4.23 15.29 17.96
CA THR A 326 5.01 15.51 16.74
C THR A 326 4.13 15.88 15.55
N LEU A 327 2.84 15.51 15.56
CA LEU A 327 1.91 15.85 14.49
C LEU A 327 1.36 17.27 14.70
N GLU A 328 1.97 18.25 14.05
CA GLU A 328 1.50 19.64 14.07
C GLU A 328 0.27 19.82 13.17
N LEU A 329 -0.91 19.60 13.74
CA LEU A 329 -2.17 19.87 13.05
C LEU A 329 -2.57 21.36 13.20
N PRO A 330 -3.18 21.99 12.18
CA PRO A 330 -3.81 23.29 12.29
C PRO A 330 -4.86 23.33 13.41
N PHE A 331 -5.12 24.51 13.96
CA PHE A 331 -6.04 24.67 15.08
C PHE A 331 -7.42 24.06 14.82
N TYR A 332 -8.03 24.39 13.69
CA TYR A 332 -9.35 23.85 13.33
C TYR A 332 -9.32 22.36 12.98
N ALA A 333 -8.22 21.84 12.44
CA ALA A 333 -8.07 20.40 12.20
C ALA A 333 -8.06 19.60 13.52
N LYS A 334 -7.47 20.14 14.58
CA LYS A 334 -7.54 19.55 15.93
C LYS A 334 -8.97 19.44 16.44
N TYR A 335 -9.75 20.53 16.31
CA TYR A 335 -11.17 20.52 16.70
C TYR A 335 -12.02 19.61 15.81
N LEU A 336 -11.78 19.57 14.49
CA LEU A 336 -12.44 18.62 13.58
C LEU A 336 -12.16 17.18 13.97
N LEU A 337 -10.93 16.86 14.36
CA LEU A 337 -10.56 15.52 14.78
C LEU A 337 -11.22 15.14 16.11
N ILE A 338 -11.30 16.06 17.07
CA ILE A 338 -12.04 15.88 18.33
C ILE A 338 -13.53 15.66 18.05
N ALA A 339 -14.12 16.48 17.18
CA ALA A 339 -15.53 16.35 16.78
C ALA A 339 -15.81 15.02 16.11
N ALA A 340 -14.91 14.57 15.23
CA ALA A 340 -15.00 13.28 14.55
C ALA A 340 -14.94 12.11 15.52
N PHE A 341 -14.07 12.19 16.52
CA PHE A 341 -14.01 11.17 17.57
C PHE A 341 -15.31 11.12 18.38
N LEU A 342 -15.82 12.27 18.83
CA LEU A 342 -17.09 12.35 19.52
C LEU A 342 -18.26 11.83 18.68
N ALA A 343 -18.28 12.13 17.37
CA ALA A 343 -19.29 11.62 16.45
C ALA A 343 -19.20 10.10 16.24
N SER A 344 -18.01 9.52 16.27
CA SER A 344 -17.81 8.07 16.07
C SER A 344 -18.20 7.26 17.32
N TYR A 345 -17.91 7.76 18.50
CA TYR A 345 -18.04 6.99 19.73
C TYR A 345 -19.35 7.29 20.48
N ASN A 346 -19.91 8.49 20.36
CA ASN A 346 -21.19 8.80 20.97
C ASN A 346 -22.36 8.37 20.07
N PRO A 347 -23.44 7.84 20.64
CA PRO A 347 -24.66 7.61 19.90
C PRO A 347 -25.35 8.94 19.54
N ALA A 348 -25.91 9.03 18.32
CA ALA A 348 -26.56 10.25 17.81
C ALA A 348 -27.72 10.77 18.71
N LYS A 349 -28.30 9.89 19.53
CA LYS A 349 -29.38 10.24 20.47
C LYS A 349 -28.92 11.15 21.60
N ASP A 350 -27.65 11.09 21.95
CA ASP A 350 -27.08 11.84 23.06
C ASP A 350 -26.51 13.20 22.62
N ASP A 351 -26.39 13.46 21.32
CA ASP A 351 -25.87 14.72 20.77
C ASP A 351 -26.64 15.94 21.28
N LYS A 352 -27.99 15.84 21.36
CA LYS A 352 -28.84 16.92 21.91
C LYS A 352 -28.54 17.19 23.38
N ARG A 353 -28.11 16.19 24.14
CA ARG A 353 -27.79 16.34 25.55
C ARG A 353 -26.43 17.02 25.78
N PHE A 354 -25.47 16.72 24.95
CA PHE A 354 -24.09 17.21 25.14
C PHE A 354 -23.81 18.54 24.44
N PHE A 355 -24.47 18.80 23.30
CA PHE A 355 -24.09 19.89 22.41
C PHE A 355 -25.13 21.02 22.30
N VAL A 356 -26.37 20.81 22.73
CA VAL A 356 -27.39 21.87 22.66
C VAL A 356 -27.36 22.67 23.96
N LYS A 357 -27.08 23.98 23.88
CA LYS A 357 -27.25 24.94 25.02
C LYS A 357 -28.69 24.92 25.46
N PHE A 358 -28.91 24.69 26.76
CA PHE A 358 -30.21 24.44 27.35
C PHE A 358 -31.15 25.63 27.17
N HIS A 359 -32.21 25.45 26.42
CA HIS A 359 -33.36 26.36 26.43
C HIS A 359 -34.52 25.69 27.22
N GLY A 360 -34.52 25.88 28.53
CA GLY A 360 -35.67 25.89 29.43
C GLY A 360 -36.70 24.77 29.28
N LYS A 361 -36.37 23.46 29.28
CA LYS A 361 -37.33 22.37 29.51
C LYS A 361 -36.86 21.40 30.59
N LYS A 362 -37.85 20.99 31.42
CA LYS A 362 -37.75 20.24 32.66
C LYS A 362 -36.74 19.09 32.65
N ILE A 363 -35.90 19.09 33.66
CA ILE A 363 -34.95 18.04 34.04
C ILE A 363 -35.72 16.74 34.32
N LYS A 364 -35.41 15.67 33.54
CA LYS A 364 -35.87 14.32 33.85
C LYS A 364 -35.22 13.84 35.17
N THR A 365 -36.02 13.20 36.02
CA THR A 365 -35.60 12.76 37.34
C THR A 365 -34.44 11.76 37.29
N LYS A 366 -33.53 11.80 38.28
CA LYS A 366 -32.35 10.96 38.43
C LYS A 366 -32.59 9.43 38.30
N LYS A 367 -33.84 8.97 38.49
CA LYS A 367 -34.23 7.56 38.37
C LYS A 367 -34.31 7.07 36.89
N ASP A 368 -34.80 7.91 35.98
CA ASP A 368 -34.90 7.56 34.56
C ASP A 368 -33.53 7.49 33.86
N ILE A 369 -32.57 8.20 34.42
CA ILE A 369 -31.19 8.23 33.93
C ILE A 369 -30.44 6.96 34.36
N LYS A 370 -30.63 6.48 35.59
CA LYS A 370 -29.93 5.29 36.11
C LYS A 370 -30.38 3.97 35.49
N MET A 371 -31.63 3.85 35.01
CA MET A 371 -32.11 2.60 34.39
C MET A 371 -31.65 2.43 32.95
N LYS A 372 -31.41 3.53 32.20
CA LYS A 372 -30.93 3.46 30.80
C LYS A 372 -29.40 3.37 30.72
N SER A 373 -28.67 3.80 31.72
CA SER A 373 -27.20 3.78 31.70
C SER A 373 -26.62 2.37 31.86
N LYS A 374 -27.23 1.52 32.68
CA LYS A 374 -26.69 0.17 32.99
C LYS A 374 -26.63 -0.79 31.79
N VAL A 375 -27.49 -0.61 30.80
CA VAL A 375 -27.50 -1.49 29.59
C VAL A 375 -26.62 -0.96 28.48
N SER A 376 -26.30 0.34 28.48
CA SER A 376 -25.51 1.02 27.43
C SER A 376 -24.00 0.99 27.67
N GLU A 377 -23.58 0.89 28.95
CA GLU A 377 -22.19 1.11 29.37
C GLU A 377 -21.20 0.02 28.89
N GLN A 378 -21.65 -1.21 28.69
CA GLN A 378 -20.77 -2.31 28.24
C GLN A 378 -20.63 -2.45 26.72
N LEU A 379 -21.47 -1.80 25.93
CA LEU A 379 -21.57 -2.04 24.49
C LEU A 379 -20.85 -1.02 23.60
N ASN A 380 -20.67 0.22 24.00
CA ASN A 380 -20.20 1.27 23.08
C ASN A 380 -18.67 1.29 22.89
N THR A 381 -17.90 1.05 23.92
CA THR A 381 -16.43 0.97 23.84
C THR A 381 -15.93 -0.31 23.15
N GLN A 382 -16.71 -1.39 23.22
CA GLN A 382 -16.38 -2.68 22.59
C GLN A 382 -16.79 -2.75 21.11
N LEU A 383 -17.76 -1.93 20.66
CA LEU A 383 -18.29 -1.96 19.28
C LEU A 383 -17.41 -1.24 18.25
N GLY A 384 -16.38 -0.53 18.68
CA GLY A 384 -15.49 0.24 17.80
C GLY A 384 -16.16 1.52 17.24
N PRO A 385 -15.42 2.30 16.44
CA PRO A 385 -15.90 3.57 15.91
C PRO A 385 -17.01 3.37 14.88
N LYS A 386 -18.12 4.09 15.01
CA LYS A 386 -19.28 4.06 14.12
C LYS A 386 -19.13 5.12 13.03
N PRO A 387 -19.68 4.86 11.82
CA PRO A 387 -19.71 5.86 10.77
C PRO A 387 -20.68 7.00 11.12
N PHE A 388 -20.33 8.23 10.71
CA PHE A 388 -21.14 9.44 10.90
C PHE A 388 -21.18 10.28 9.62
N SER A 389 -22.20 11.14 9.47
CA SER A 389 -22.36 12.05 8.33
C SER A 389 -21.54 13.33 8.54
N LEU A 390 -21.19 14.00 7.42
CA LEU A 390 -20.52 15.29 7.42
C LEU A 390 -21.29 16.34 8.24
N ASP A 391 -22.63 16.41 8.07
CA ASP A 391 -23.47 17.37 8.78
C ASP A 391 -23.37 17.20 10.29
N ARG A 392 -23.35 15.94 10.76
CA ARG A 392 -23.18 15.65 12.19
C ARG A 392 -21.81 16.09 12.71
N LEU A 393 -20.76 15.84 11.92
CA LEU A 393 -19.41 16.30 12.25
C LEU A 393 -19.35 17.81 12.41
N LEU A 394 -19.89 18.54 11.45
CA LEU A 394 -19.90 20.00 11.46
C LEU A 394 -20.76 20.54 12.61
N ALA A 395 -21.91 19.94 12.88
CA ALA A 395 -22.77 20.33 14.01
C ALA A 395 -22.05 20.19 15.36
N ILE A 396 -21.31 19.10 15.57
CA ILE A 396 -20.52 18.89 16.80
C ILE A 396 -19.33 19.86 16.82
N PHE A 397 -18.64 20.05 15.68
CA PHE A 397 -17.53 20.97 15.57
C PHE A 397 -17.92 22.40 15.97
N TYR A 398 -19.03 22.92 15.44
CA TYR A 398 -19.52 24.26 15.81
C TYR A 398 -20.04 24.34 17.24
N ALA A 399 -20.48 23.25 17.82
CA ALA A 399 -20.93 23.21 19.20
C ALA A 399 -19.80 23.23 20.23
N ILE A 400 -18.63 22.67 19.88
CA ILE A 400 -17.43 22.63 20.74
C ILE A 400 -16.50 23.82 20.54
N LEU A 401 -16.63 24.53 19.41
CA LEU A 401 -15.82 25.70 19.10
C LEU A 401 -16.46 26.94 19.76
N ASP A 402 -15.68 27.68 20.53
CA ASP A 402 -16.16 28.92 21.19
C ASP A 402 -16.26 30.11 20.23
N GLU A 403 -15.67 30.01 19.04
CA GLU A 403 -15.66 31.05 18.02
C GLU A 403 -16.80 30.87 17.01
N ASN A 404 -17.47 31.96 16.65
CA ASN A 404 -18.47 31.97 15.58
C ASN A 404 -17.81 32.05 14.21
N ILE A 405 -17.45 30.91 13.64
CA ILE A 405 -16.87 30.82 12.29
C ILE A 405 -17.91 30.36 11.30
N GLY A 406 -18.04 31.05 10.17
CA GLY A 406 -18.86 30.60 9.06
C GLY A 406 -18.27 29.35 8.37
N PHE A 407 -19.11 28.61 7.68
CA PHE A 407 -18.66 27.50 6.83
C PHE A 407 -17.74 28.01 5.73
N ASN A 408 -16.51 27.48 5.68
CA ASN A 408 -15.47 27.93 4.75
C ASN A 408 -14.87 26.72 4.03
N ASN A 409 -14.48 26.91 2.75
CA ASN A 409 -13.75 25.90 1.99
C ASN A 409 -12.49 25.39 2.70
N ASN A 410 -11.83 26.23 3.48
CA ASN A 410 -10.66 25.83 4.26
C ASN A 410 -10.94 24.71 5.26
N LEU A 411 -12.16 24.61 5.81
CA LEU A 411 -12.54 23.52 6.69
C LEU A 411 -12.65 22.19 5.93
N LEU A 412 -13.15 22.23 4.69
CA LEU A 412 -13.21 21.05 3.83
C LEU A 412 -11.82 20.59 3.40
N VAL A 413 -10.91 21.52 3.11
CA VAL A 413 -9.51 21.21 2.79
C VAL A 413 -8.83 20.54 4.00
N GLN A 414 -9.04 21.06 5.22
CA GLN A 414 -8.50 20.44 6.43
C GLN A 414 -9.12 19.07 6.68
N LEU A 415 -10.41 18.87 6.39
CA LEU A 415 -11.05 17.56 6.48
C LEU A 415 -10.43 16.58 5.48
N SER A 416 -10.20 17.02 4.23
CA SER A 416 -9.52 16.19 3.21
C SER A 416 -8.10 15.83 3.66
N SER A 417 -7.35 16.77 4.23
CA SER A 417 -6.02 16.49 4.79
C SER A 417 -6.06 15.46 5.93
N LEU A 418 -7.08 15.51 6.80
CA LEU A 418 -7.27 14.49 7.84
C LEU A 418 -7.59 13.09 7.25
N VAL A 419 -8.26 13.04 6.10
CA VAL A 419 -8.53 11.78 5.37
C VAL A 419 -7.25 11.29 4.70
N GLU A 420 -6.46 12.14 4.08
CA GLU A 420 -5.16 11.80 3.49
C GLU A 420 -4.17 11.29 4.54
N LEU A 421 -4.14 11.92 5.71
CA LEU A 421 -3.36 11.47 6.88
C LEU A 421 -3.93 10.18 7.52
N GLN A 422 -5.01 9.63 6.98
CA GLN A 422 -5.68 8.42 7.47
C GLN A 422 -6.18 8.49 8.94
N LEU A 423 -6.24 9.68 9.51
CA LEU A 423 -6.86 9.92 10.81
C LEU A 423 -8.37 9.75 10.73
N LEU A 424 -8.95 10.03 9.57
CA LEU A 424 -10.33 9.75 9.19
C LEU A 424 -10.36 8.86 7.95
N SER A 425 -11.34 7.98 7.86
CA SER A 425 -11.63 7.23 6.63
C SER A 425 -12.95 7.69 6.03
N SER A 426 -12.97 7.95 4.72
CA SER A 426 -14.20 8.16 3.96
C SER A 426 -14.78 6.82 3.55
N LEU A 427 -16.08 6.61 3.82
CA LEU A 427 -16.81 5.38 3.50
C LEU A 427 -17.72 5.55 2.27
N SER A 428 -17.87 6.77 1.76
CA SER A 428 -18.68 7.05 0.57
C SER A 428 -17.81 7.05 -0.67
N ASP A 429 -18.38 6.58 -1.79
CA ASP A 429 -17.73 6.64 -3.10
C ASP A 429 -17.54 8.11 -3.50
N SER A 430 -16.40 8.40 -4.14
CA SER A 430 -15.95 9.76 -4.52
C SER A 430 -16.92 10.53 -5.44
N TYR A 431 -17.93 9.87 -5.95
CA TYR A 431 -18.89 10.44 -6.92
C TYR A 431 -20.24 10.90 -6.32
N VAL A 432 -20.47 10.65 -5.04
CA VAL A 432 -21.71 11.04 -4.36
C VAL A 432 -21.45 12.30 -3.57
N LEU A 433 -21.94 13.44 -4.05
CA LEU A 433 -21.81 14.75 -3.40
C LEU A 433 -22.62 14.86 -2.10
N ASP A 434 -23.73 14.16 -2.02
CA ASP A 434 -24.63 14.19 -0.86
C ASP A 434 -24.41 12.97 0.04
N GLY A 435 -24.31 13.22 1.35
CA GLY A 435 -24.29 12.17 2.35
C GLY A 435 -22.95 11.51 2.62
N HIS A 436 -21.83 12.22 2.43
CA HIS A 436 -20.51 11.71 2.79
C HIS A 436 -20.49 11.18 4.23
N LYS A 437 -20.08 9.92 4.38
CA LYS A 437 -19.90 9.27 5.67
C LYS A 437 -18.42 9.10 5.96
N TYR A 438 -18.06 9.43 7.19
CA TYR A 438 -16.70 9.32 7.70
C TYR A 438 -16.66 8.41 8.92
N LYS A 439 -15.48 7.91 9.21
CA LYS A 439 -15.18 7.11 10.39
C LYS A 439 -13.87 7.59 11.00
N CYS A 440 -13.81 7.68 12.32
CA CYS A 440 -12.59 8.05 13.03
C CYS A 440 -11.72 6.81 13.26
N ASN A 441 -10.43 6.90 12.86
CA ASN A 441 -9.48 5.81 13.00
C ASN A 441 -8.56 5.97 14.22
N VAL A 442 -8.73 7.06 14.97
CA VAL A 442 -7.81 7.47 16.05
C VAL A 442 -8.23 6.88 17.39
N ASN A 443 -7.26 6.49 18.20
CA ASN A 443 -7.46 5.97 19.56
C ASN A 443 -7.73 7.09 20.58
N PHE A 444 -8.33 6.71 21.71
CA PHE A 444 -8.66 7.65 22.80
C PHE A 444 -7.44 8.40 23.35
N ASP A 445 -6.30 7.70 23.53
CA ASP A 445 -5.08 8.31 24.10
C ASP A 445 -4.52 9.43 23.20
N PHE A 446 -4.56 9.21 21.86
CA PHE A 446 -4.16 10.21 20.87
C PHE A 446 -5.06 11.45 20.95
N ILE A 447 -6.38 11.25 20.96
CA ILE A 447 -7.36 12.35 21.05
C ILE A 447 -7.25 13.08 22.39
N GLN A 448 -6.97 12.37 23.47
CA GLN A 448 -6.75 13.00 24.77
C GLN A 448 -5.53 13.94 24.73
N THR A 449 -4.48 13.55 24.03
CA THR A 449 -3.28 14.40 23.87
C THR A 449 -3.61 15.63 23.01
N VAL A 450 -4.28 15.44 21.88
CA VAL A 450 -4.74 16.55 21.02
C VAL A 450 -5.69 17.49 21.77
N SER A 451 -6.61 16.96 22.58
CA SER A 451 -7.55 17.76 23.37
C SER A 451 -6.86 18.58 24.46
N LYS A 452 -5.80 18.03 25.09
CA LYS A 452 -4.95 18.77 26.04
C LYS A 452 -4.22 19.94 25.38
N MET A 453 -3.73 19.76 24.13
CA MET A 453 -3.06 20.84 23.38
C MET A 453 -3.98 22.03 23.11
N VAL A 454 -5.26 21.77 22.93
CA VAL A 454 -6.28 22.78 22.63
C VAL A 454 -6.98 23.29 23.91
N GLY A 455 -6.68 22.67 25.05
CA GLY A 455 -7.34 23.02 26.31
C GLY A 455 -8.78 22.50 26.44
N PHE A 456 -9.19 21.56 25.61
CA PHE A 456 -10.54 21.01 25.57
C PHE A 456 -10.68 19.74 26.42
N SER A 457 -11.69 19.70 27.29
CA SER A 457 -11.95 18.53 28.16
C SER A 457 -12.88 17.52 27.48
N ILE A 458 -12.33 16.56 26.76
CA ILE A 458 -13.10 15.56 25.97
C ILE A 458 -13.97 14.64 26.88
N ARG A 459 -13.50 14.35 28.11
CA ARG A 459 -14.20 13.43 29.04
C ARG A 459 -15.60 13.89 29.40
N LYS A 460 -15.87 15.21 29.41
CA LYS A 460 -17.18 15.78 29.69
C LYS A 460 -18.23 15.47 28.61
N TYR A 461 -17.80 15.21 27.39
CA TYR A 461 -18.64 15.03 26.22
C TYR A 461 -18.73 13.56 25.74
N LEU A 462 -18.11 12.62 26.45
CA LEU A 462 -18.23 11.21 26.20
C LEU A 462 -19.32 10.57 27.03
N SER A 463 -20.21 9.79 26.41
CA SER A 463 -21.32 9.12 27.04
C SER A 463 -20.87 8.14 28.15
N ASP A 464 -19.71 7.50 27.98
CA ASP A 464 -19.18 6.50 28.91
C ASP A 464 -18.51 7.09 30.14
N PHE A 465 -18.08 8.36 30.11
CA PHE A 465 -17.39 9.04 31.22
C PHE A 465 -18.22 10.13 31.91
N SER A 466 -19.44 10.40 31.47
CA SER A 466 -20.29 11.45 32.01
C SER A 466 -20.89 11.11 33.37
N HIS A 467 -20.51 9.98 33.97
CA HIS A 467 -21.05 9.47 35.23
C HIS A 467 -19.99 9.21 36.33
N MET A 468 -18.73 9.65 36.14
CA MET A 468 -17.73 9.72 37.20
C MET A 468 -17.65 11.10 37.83
#